data_eb003117876104948ac7b5d1d0a07322
#
_entry.id   eb003117876104948ac7b5d1d0a07322
#
_cell.length_a   1.000
_cell.length_b   1.000
_cell.length_c   1.000
_cell.angle_alpha   90.00
_cell.angle_beta   90.00
_cell.angle_gamma   90.00
#
_symmetry.space_group_name_H-M   'P 1'
#
loop_
_entity.id
_entity.type
_entity.pdbx_description
1 polymer ?
#
loop_
_entity_poly.entity_id
_entity_poly.type
_entity_poly.pdbx_seq_one_letter_code
_entity_poly.pdbx_strand_id
1 'polypeptide(L)'
;MRSLLQGESSPAKSKMLMLQRLLTPVFALFVVATALGQAAPTQIDLSKFPAAAVDDVVVPVPSEIFIVLDKLGSPNWLAELPEDTGKSSGNRAQVALLLGTVIADGFIAVQAQAPGRVKDIGQQVLTLADAINVRKAVIARSKSITEKADAKDWPGVRKEFDGALQDVRGAMEELGDGDLAQLVSVGGWVRGTQVLTSVVSKNYSPEGAELLNQPKLLDYFTSHMDGLGNPRLKKEPLVSKVRKLLKDLRPIISKAEDSPVSADNVKKINRLTAETVEAITSGEG
;
A
#
# COMPACT_ATOMS: atom_id res chain seq x y z
N MET A 1 80.83 42.51 47.47
CA MET A 1 80.05 42.86 48.68
C MET A 1 78.76 42.01 48.61
N ARG A 2 78.68 40.99 49.49
CA ARG A 2 77.60 40.61 50.39
C ARG A 2 76.17 40.64 49.76
N SER A 3 75.30 39.69 49.90
CA SER A 3 75.02 38.71 50.97
C SER A 3 73.80 37.86 50.53
N LEU A 4 73.82 36.58 50.69
CA LEU A 4 72.96 35.74 51.52
C LEU A 4 71.44 35.99 51.46
N LEU A 5 70.62 35.06 51.18
CA LEU A 5 69.94 34.09 52.07
C LEU A 5 68.89 33.35 51.24
N GLN A 6 68.91 32.03 51.17
CA GLN A 6 68.08 31.11 51.91
C GLN A 6 66.57 31.36 51.82
N GLY A 7 65.90 30.34 51.36
CA GLY A 7 64.88 29.78 52.18
C GLY A 7 63.59 29.34 51.48
N GLU A 8 63.32 28.18 51.73
CA GLU A 8 61.97 27.56 51.90
C GLU A 8 61.27 26.99 50.70
N SER A 9 61.38 25.71 50.66
CA SER A 9 60.49 24.75 49.98
C SER A 9 59.08 24.85 50.55
N SER A 10 58.15 25.34 49.76
CA SER A 10 56.76 25.33 50.14
C SER A 10 56.11 24.00 49.76
N PRO A 11 55.40 23.30 50.68
CA PRO A 11 54.81 21.99 50.46
C PRO A 11 53.54 22.01 49.61
N ALA A 12 53.20 23.13 48.98
CA ALA A 12 51.99 23.31 48.18
C ALA A 12 52.06 22.69 46.77
N LYS A 13 53.23 22.37 46.23
CA LYS A 13 53.38 21.79 44.88
C LYS A 13 53.19 20.27 44.83
N SER A 14 53.29 19.59 45.97
CA SER A 14 53.10 18.13 46.02
C SER A 14 51.61 17.70 46.07
N LYS A 15 50.74 18.56 46.55
CA LYS A 15 49.27 18.24 46.59
C LYS A 15 48.54 18.51 45.27
N MET A 16 49.13 19.36 44.41
CA MET A 16 48.51 19.66 43.13
C MET A 16 48.78 18.60 42.01
N LEU A 17 49.88 17.83 42.18
CA LEU A 17 50.20 16.75 41.27
C LEU A 17 49.44 15.42 41.56
N MET A 18 48.88 15.27 42.77
CA MET A 18 48.09 14.12 43.13
C MET A 18 46.61 14.27 42.75
N LEU A 19 46.10 15.49 42.60
CA LEU A 19 44.74 15.77 42.18
C LEU A 19 44.53 15.69 40.67
N GLN A 20 45.62 15.79 39.89
CA GLN A 20 45.55 15.69 38.42
C GLN A 20 45.58 14.25 37.88
N ARG A 21 45.81 13.24 38.73
CA ARG A 21 45.81 11.81 38.34
C ARG A 21 44.52 11.08 38.64
N LEU A 22 43.52 11.73 39.23
CA LEU A 22 42.23 11.13 39.58
C LEU A 22 41.05 11.60 38.72
N LEU A 23 41.30 12.41 37.68
CA LEU A 23 40.23 13.00 36.83
C LEU A 23 40.27 12.56 35.36
N THR A 24 40.99 11.49 35.04
CA THR A 24 41.04 11.02 33.67
C THR A 24 40.87 9.49 33.55
N PRO A 25 39.76 8.92 34.02
CA PRO A 25 39.09 7.91 33.23
C PRO A 25 37.57 7.86 33.45
N VAL A 26 36.85 8.96 33.22
CA VAL A 26 35.36 8.89 33.26
C VAL A 26 34.76 9.47 31.99
N PHE A 27 35.58 9.81 30.98
CA PHE A 27 35.02 10.33 29.71
C PHE A 27 35.16 9.34 28.54
N ALA A 28 35.33 8.05 28.82
CA ALA A 28 35.49 7.03 27.79
C ALA A 28 34.55 5.85 28.04
N LEU A 29 33.25 6.10 28.31
CA LEU A 29 32.23 5.02 28.20
C LEU A 29 30.82 5.59 28.30
N PHE A 30 30.42 6.38 27.31
CA PHE A 30 28.99 6.57 26.99
C PHE A 30 28.86 6.93 25.50
N VAL A 31 29.49 6.13 24.63
CA VAL A 31 28.85 5.82 23.35
C VAL A 31 27.86 4.72 23.67
N VAL A 32 26.78 5.06 24.33
CA VAL A 32 25.56 4.29 24.21
C VAL A 32 25.16 4.45 22.74
N ALA A 33 25.49 3.44 21.97
CA ALA A 33 24.80 3.18 20.73
C ALA A 33 23.31 3.15 21.10
N THR A 34 22.62 4.28 20.89
CA THR A 34 21.20 4.28 20.63
C THR A 34 21.08 3.55 19.30
N ALA A 35 21.16 2.22 19.34
CA ALA A 35 20.42 1.41 18.41
C ALA A 35 18.97 1.89 18.60
N LEU A 36 18.56 2.86 17.78
CA LEU A 36 17.17 3.05 17.45
C LEU A 36 16.77 1.68 16.89
N GLY A 37 16.29 0.82 17.77
CA GLY A 37 15.57 -0.35 17.36
C GLY A 37 14.45 0.19 16.47
N GLN A 38 14.61 0.06 15.18
CA GLN A 38 13.49 0.10 14.27
C GLN A 38 12.58 -1.00 14.78
N ALA A 39 11.49 -0.60 15.43
CA ALA A 39 10.45 -1.53 15.79
C ALA A 39 10.09 -2.27 14.51
N ALA A 40 10.22 -3.60 14.53
CA ALA A 40 9.77 -4.43 13.43
C ALA A 40 8.35 -3.95 13.08
N PRO A 41 8.02 -3.79 11.79
CA PRO A 41 6.68 -3.39 11.39
C PRO A 41 5.71 -4.36 12.03
N THR A 42 4.89 -3.85 12.92
CA THR A 42 3.89 -4.63 13.62
C THR A 42 2.98 -5.19 12.55
N GLN A 43 2.83 -6.52 12.53
CA GLN A 43 1.83 -7.18 11.70
C GLN A 43 0.54 -6.38 11.78
N ILE A 44 -0.03 -6.03 10.63
CA ILE A 44 -1.26 -5.25 10.59
C ILE A 44 -2.34 -6.12 11.22
N ASP A 45 -2.71 -5.81 12.43
CA ASP A 45 -3.84 -6.44 13.11
C ASP A 45 -5.12 -5.89 12.47
N LEU A 46 -5.59 -6.59 11.44
CA LEU A 46 -6.79 -6.24 10.69
C LEU A 46 -8.05 -6.21 11.57
N SER A 47 -8.02 -6.82 12.77
CA SER A 47 -9.15 -6.79 13.72
C SER A 47 -9.35 -5.44 14.42
N LYS A 48 -8.35 -4.56 14.36
CA LYS A 48 -8.37 -3.22 15.00
C LYS A 48 -8.79 -2.09 14.07
N PHE A 49 -9.04 -2.38 12.80
CA PHE A 49 -9.46 -1.38 11.83
C PHE A 49 -10.99 -1.35 11.69
N PRO A 50 -11.61 -0.17 11.47
CA PRO A 50 -13.04 -0.04 11.22
C PRO A 50 -13.38 -0.51 9.78
N ALA A 51 -13.00 -1.74 9.46
CA ALA A 51 -13.29 -2.33 8.18
C ALA A 51 -14.72 -2.88 8.15
N ALA A 52 -15.35 -2.85 7.00
CA ALA A 52 -16.59 -3.58 6.80
C ALA A 52 -16.27 -5.08 6.90
N ALA A 53 -16.63 -5.70 8.02
CA ALA A 53 -16.56 -7.15 8.14
C ALA A 53 -17.60 -7.74 7.18
N VAL A 54 -17.13 -8.41 6.14
CA VAL A 54 -17.95 -9.20 5.24
C VAL A 54 -17.49 -10.64 5.46
N ASP A 55 -18.38 -11.49 5.95
CA ASP A 55 -18.11 -12.92 6.21
C ASP A 55 -16.84 -13.19 7.05
N ASP A 56 -16.64 -12.48 8.17
CA ASP A 56 -15.48 -12.59 9.06
C ASP A 56 -14.11 -12.22 8.43
N VAL A 57 -14.09 -11.73 7.20
CA VAL A 57 -12.90 -11.21 6.53
C VAL A 57 -12.97 -9.70 6.41
N VAL A 58 -11.92 -9.06 6.90
CA VAL A 58 -11.75 -7.62 6.82
C VAL A 58 -11.26 -7.27 5.41
N VAL A 59 -12.14 -6.69 4.58
CA VAL A 59 -11.73 -6.11 3.30
C VAL A 59 -11.18 -4.70 3.57
N PRO A 60 -9.92 -4.41 3.20
CA PRO A 60 -9.32 -3.11 3.47
C PRO A 60 -10.18 -1.96 2.92
N VAL A 61 -10.44 -0.97 3.76
CA VAL A 61 -11.00 0.31 3.31
C VAL A 61 -9.88 1.21 2.75
N PRO A 62 -10.20 2.21 1.92
CA PRO A 62 -9.19 3.09 1.32
C PRO A 62 -8.14 3.66 2.29
N SER A 63 -8.56 4.13 3.46
CA SER A 63 -7.65 4.64 4.49
C SER A 63 -6.59 3.63 4.95
N GLU A 64 -6.93 2.35 5.01
CA GLU A 64 -5.99 1.28 5.36
C GLU A 64 -4.97 1.02 4.26
N ILE A 65 -5.40 1.11 2.99
CA ILE A 65 -4.48 1.01 1.84
C ILE A 65 -3.42 2.11 1.93
N PHE A 66 -3.81 3.35 2.25
CA PHE A 66 -2.84 4.44 2.44
C PHE A 66 -1.86 4.17 3.59
N ILE A 67 -2.31 3.57 4.70
CA ILE A 67 -1.43 3.16 5.81
C ILE A 67 -0.39 2.13 5.34
N VAL A 68 -0.78 1.17 4.50
CA VAL A 68 0.14 0.19 3.90
C VAL A 68 1.15 0.89 3.00
N LEU A 69 0.69 1.79 2.12
CA LEU A 69 1.56 2.54 1.20
C LEU A 69 2.54 3.45 1.96
N ASP A 70 2.09 4.10 3.04
CA ASP A 70 2.94 4.96 3.89
C ASP A 70 4.08 4.16 4.55
N LYS A 71 3.90 2.85 4.85
CA LYS A 71 4.95 1.97 5.38
C LYS A 71 6.07 1.68 4.39
N LEU A 72 5.82 1.80 3.10
CA LEU A 72 6.83 1.64 2.04
C LEU A 72 7.78 2.85 1.94
N GLY A 73 7.56 3.89 2.74
CA GLY A 73 8.35 5.12 2.70
C GLY A 73 8.02 5.99 1.48
N SER A 74 9.05 6.53 0.85
CA SER A 74 8.90 7.49 -0.25
C SER A 74 9.53 6.97 -1.55
N PRO A 75 9.05 5.86 -2.12
CA PRO A 75 9.49 5.44 -3.45
C PRO A 75 8.98 6.44 -4.50
N ASN A 76 9.47 6.31 -5.74
CA ASN A 76 8.94 7.12 -6.82
C ASN A 76 7.56 6.62 -7.26
N TRP A 77 6.51 7.03 -6.54
CA TRP A 77 5.13 6.63 -6.81
C TRP A 77 4.65 7.00 -8.22
N LEU A 78 5.13 8.12 -8.80
CA LEU A 78 4.78 8.50 -10.17
C LEU A 78 5.26 7.48 -11.20
N ALA A 79 6.39 6.82 -10.96
CA ALA A 79 6.90 5.78 -11.85
C ALA A 79 6.10 4.48 -11.78
N GLU A 80 5.19 4.33 -10.83
CA GLU A 80 4.28 3.19 -10.73
C GLU A 80 2.96 3.42 -11.47
N LEU A 81 2.68 4.66 -11.90
CA LEU A 81 1.48 4.97 -12.68
C LEU A 81 1.70 4.65 -14.16
N PRO A 82 0.74 4.01 -14.83
CA PRO A 82 0.81 3.78 -16.26
C PRO A 82 0.66 5.10 -17.03
N GLU A 83 1.24 5.18 -18.22
CA GLU A 83 1.01 6.30 -19.14
C GLU A 83 -0.42 6.27 -19.70
N ASP A 84 -0.92 5.07 -20.03
CA ASP A 84 -2.30 4.80 -20.46
C ASP A 84 -2.98 3.90 -19.44
N THR A 85 -4.16 4.32 -19.02
CA THR A 85 -4.95 3.63 -17.98
C THR A 85 -5.83 2.51 -18.55
N GLY A 86 -5.70 2.21 -19.85
CA GLY A 86 -6.40 1.12 -20.52
C GLY A 86 -7.70 1.53 -21.23
N LYS A 87 -8.21 0.62 -22.05
CA LYS A 87 -9.40 0.83 -22.88
C LYS A 87 -10.53 -0.09 -22.48
N SER A 88 -11.75 0.44 -22.45
CA SER A 88 -12.95 -0.37 -22.25
C SER A 88 -13.29 -1.13 -23.53
N SER A 89 -13.49 -2.45 -23.42
CA SER A 89 -13.98 -3.29 -24.52
C SER A 89 -15.51 -3.34 -24.62
N GLY A 90 -16.22 -2.68 -23.72
CA GLY A 90 -17.68 -2.77 -23.62
C GLY A 90 -18.19 -4.03 -22.89
N ASN A 91 -17.36 -5.00 -22.58
CA ASN A 91 -17.70 -6.14 -21.76
C ASN A 91 -17.79 -5.73 -20.28
N ARG A 92 -18.95 -5.97 -19.62
CA ARG A 92 -19.20 -5.51 -18.24
C ARG A 92 -18.19 -6.09 -17.23
N ALA A 93 -17.74 -7.34 -17.43
CA ALA A 93 -16.73 -7.95 -16.56
C ALA A 93 -15.38 -7.24 -16.67
N GLN A 94 -14.94 -6.98 -17.92
CA GLN A 94 -13.72 -6.24 -18.19
C GLN A 94 -13.80 -4.81 -17.65
N VAL A 95 -14.94 -4.12 -17.88
CA VAL A 95 -15.16 -2.76 -17.36
C VAL A 95 -15.07 -2.72 -15.83
N ALA A 96 -15.66 -3.70 -15.14
CA ALA A 96 -15.61 -3.77 -13.68
C ALA A 96 -14.18 -4.01 -13.15
N LEU A 97 -13.45 -4.97 -13.75
CA LEU A 97 -12.05 -5.23 -13.41
C LEU A 97 -11.17 -4.00 -13.68
N LEU A 98 -11.36 -3.35 -14.84
CA LEU A 98 -10.63 -2.14 -15.23
C LEU A 98 -10.94 -0.97 -14.30
N LEU A 99 -12.21 -0.79 -13.91
CA LEU A 99 -12.60 0.24 -12.95
C LEU A 99 -11.84 0.07 -11.62
N GLY A 100 -11.76 -1.16 -11.11
CA GLY A 100 -10.98 -1.47 -9.92
C GLY A 100 -9.49 -1.14 -10.08
N THR A 101 -8.91 -1.53 -11.22
CA THR A 101 -7.51 -1.22 -11.57
C THR A 101 -7.26 0.29 -11.58
N VAL A 102 -8.13 1.07 -12.23
CA VAL A 102 -8.01 2.54 -12.34
C VAL A 102 -8.22 3.22 -10.98
N ILE A 103 -9.12 2.69 -10.13
CA ILE A 103 -9.27 3.18 -8.76
C ILE A 103 -7.96 2.96 -7.98
N ALA A 104 -7.30 1.81 -8.12
CA ALA A 104 -6.02 1.56 -7.48
C ALA A 104 -4.93 2.54 -7.97
N ASP A 105 -4.90 2.89 -9.25
CA ASP A 105 -4.04 3.96 -9.77
C ASP A 105 -4.36 5.32 -9.13
N GLY A 106 -5.62 5.58 -8.81
CA GLY A 106 -6.02 6.77 -8.05
C GLY A 106 -5.36 6.84 -6.68
N PHE A 107 -5.27 5.71 -5.94
CA PHE A 107 -4.54 5.65 -4.67
C PHE A 107 -3.05 5.99 -4.85
N ILE A 108 -2.44 5.46 -5.91
CA ILE A 108 -1.02 5.74 -6.20
C ILE A 108 -0.81 7.22 -6.57
N ALA A 109 -1.72 7.83 -7.34
CA ALA A 109 -1.67 9.25 -7.69
C ALA A 109 -1.80 10.15 -6.45
N VAL A 110 -2.66 9.78 -5.49
CA VAL A 110 -2.79 10.47 -4.21
C VAL A 110 -1.50 10.31 -3.37
N GLN A 111 -0.93 9.12 -3.35
CA GLN A 111 0.33 8.85 -2.65
C GLN A 111 1.50 9.63 -3.26
N ALA A 112 1.51 9.78 -4.59
CA ALA A 112 2.45 10.61 -5.33
C ALA A 112 2.19 12.13 -5.15
N GLN A 113 1.09 12.53 -4.50
CA GLN A 113 0.66 13.91 -4.39
C GLN A 113 0.59 14.64 -5.75
N ALA A 114 0.04 13.97 -6.76
CA ALA A 114 0.00 14.40 -8.16
C ALA A 114 -1.42 14.86 -8.58
N PRO A 115 -1.81 16.15 -8.40
CA PRO A 115 -3.18 16.60 -8.65
C PRO A 115 -3.64 16.37 -10.08
N GLY A 116 -2.77 16.59 -11.07
CA GLY A 116 -3.08 16.35 -12.49
C GLY A 116 -3.46 14.89 -12.74
N ARG A 117 -2.67 13.94 -12.20
CA ARG A 117 -2.97 12.49 -12.34
C ARG A 117 -4.25 12.10 -11.62
N VAL A 118 -4.51 12.66 -10.43
CA VAL A 118 -5.78 12.42 -9.70
C VAL A 118 -6.97 12.86 -10.55
N LYS A 119 -6.88 14.02 -11.23
CA LYS A 119 -7.93 14.51 -12.11
C LYS A 119 -8.14 13.61 -13.33
N ASP A 120 -7.08 13.23 -14.03
CA ASP A 120 -7.15 12.38 -15.24
C ASP A 120 -7.76 11.01 -14.89
N ILE A 121 -7.30 10.39 -13.81
CA ILE A 121 -7.83 9.13 -13.30
C ILE A 121 -9.29 9.28 -12.88
N GLY A 122 -9.65 10.38 -12.22
CA GLY A 122 -11.03 10.66 -11.83
C GLY A 122 -11.98 10.73 -13.04
N GLN A 123 -11.56 11.33 -14.15
CA GLN A 123 -12.36 11.36 -15.40
C GLN A 123 -12.57 9.95 -15.96
N GLN A 124 -11.55 9.12 -15.93
CA GLN A 124 -11.66 7.74 -16.40
C GLN A 124 -12.55 6.90 -15.49
N VAL A 125 -12.43 7.04 -14.17
CA VAL A 125 -13.34 6.40 -13.22
C VAL A 125 -14.79 6.74 -13.53
N LEU A 126 -15.10 8.03 -13.80
CA LEU A 126 -16.44 8.45 -14.19
C LEU A 126 -16.92 7.80 -15.48
N THR A 127 -16.03 7.65 -16.48
CA THR A 127 -16.35 7.00 -17.76
C THR A 127 -16.65 5.51 -17.57
N LEU A 128 -15.83 4.80 -16.80
CA LEU A 128 -16.02 3.37 -16.51
C LEU A 128 -17.25 3.14 -15.62
N ALA A 129 -17.47 4.00 -14.63
CA ALA A 129 -18.65 3.96 -13.77
C ALA A 129 -19.96 4.18 -14.54
N ASP A 130 -19.93 5.01 -15.59
CA ASP A 130 -21.07 5.20 -16.50
C ASP A 130 -21.39 3.93 -17.27
N ALA A 131 -20.38 3.22 -17.77
CA ALA A 131 -20.53 1.98 -18.52
C ALA A 131 -21.15 0.81 -17.70
N ILE A 132 -21.12 0.89 -16.38
CA ILE A 132 -21.76 -0.08 -15.47
C ILE A 132 -22.89 0.53 -14.63
N ASN A 133 -23.38 1.73 -15.00
CA ASN A 133 -24.54 2.42 -14.41
C ASN A 133 -24.37 2.91 -12.96
N VAL A 134 -23.16 3.11 -12.46
CA VAL A 134 -22.89 3.65 -11.10
C VAL A 134 -22.33 5.07 -11.09
N ARG A 135 -22.32 5.77 -12.23
CA ARG A 135 -21.79 7.15 -12.36
C ARG A 135 -22.35 8.11 -11.31
N LYS A 136 -23.67 8.01 -11.02
CA LYS A 136 -24.35 8.91 -10.07
C LYS A 136 -23.75 8.81 -8.66
N ALA A 137 -23.31 7.62 -8.24
CA ALA A 137 -22.70 7.40 -6.94
C ALA A 137 -21.30 8.04 -6.84
N VAL A 138 -20.60 8.20 -7.95
CA VAL A 138 -19.20 8.64 -7.98
C VAL A 138 -19.02 10.12 -8.24
N ILE A 139 -19.97 10.76 -8.99
CA ILE A 139 -19.76 12.10 -9.55
C ILE A 139 -19.56 13.18 -8.47
N ALA A 140 -20.32 13.13 -7.38
CA ALA A 140 -20.21 14.10 -6.30
C ALA A 140 -18.85 13.99 -5.58
N ARG A 141 -18.39 12.76 -5.33
CA ARG A 141 -17.09 12.48 -4.71
C ARG A 141 -15.94 12.85 -5.63
N SER A 142 -16.02 12.52 -6.92
CA SER A 142 -15.00 12.87 -7.92
C SER A 142 -14.74 14.38 -7.96
N LYS A 143 -15.79 15.21 -7.90
CA LYS A 143 -15.64 16.65 -7.83
C LYS A 143 -14.90 17.08 -6.55
N SER A 144 -15.34 16.61 -5.39
CA SER A 144 -14.70 16.93 -4.10
C SER A 144 -13.24 16.46 -4.04
N ILE A 145 -12.95 15.26 -4.57
CA ILE A 145 -11.58 14.73 -4.67
C ILE A 145 -10.70 15.66 -5.49
N THR A 146 -11.19 16.12 -6.68
CA THR A 146 -10.42 17.01 -7.56
C THR A 146 -10.15 18.35 -6.90
N GLU A 147 -11.19 18.99 -6.30
CA GLU A 147 -11.06 20.27 -5.62
C GLU A 147 -10.06 20.21 -4.46
N LYS A 148 -10.11 19.14 -3.65
CA LYS A 148 -9.18 18.93 -2.55
C LYS A 148 -7.75 18.65 -3.03
N ALA A 149 -7.59 17.89 -4.12
CA ALA A 149 -6.28 17.60 -4.71
C ALA A 149 -5.64 18.89 -5.27
N ASP A 150 -6.40 19.75 -5.94
CA ASP A 150 -5.94 21.05 -6.42
C ASP A 150 -5.54 21.97 -5.27
N ALA A 151 -6.26 21.91 -4.14
CA ALA A 151 -5.93 22.61 -2.91
C ALA A 151 -4.79 21.96 -2.12
N LYS A 152 -4.25 20.79 -2.55
CA LYS A 152 -3.26 19.97 -1.84
C LYS A 152 -3.71 19.50 -0.45
N ASP A 153 -5.02 19.41 -0.23
CA ASP A 153 -5.62 18.83 0.99
C ASP A 153 -5.63 17.29 0.88
N TRP A 154 -4.44 16.69 0.97
CA TRP A 154 -4.27 15.24 0.83
C TRP A 154 -5.02 14.42 1.89
N PRO A 155 -5.08 14.84 3.18
CA PRO A 155 -5.93 14.17 4.16
C PRO A 155 -7.41 14.20 3.77
N GLY A 156 -7.89 15.32 3.25
CA GLY A 156 -9.26 15.46 2.74
C GLY A 156 -9.52 14.56 1.52
N VAL A 157 -8.57 14.46 0.59
CA VAL A 157 -8.64 13.52 -0.55
C VAL A 157 -8.79 12.09 -0.07
N ARG A 158 -7.93 11.63 0.86
CA ARG A 158 -7.98 10.27 1.41
C ARG A 158 -9.35 9.96 2.03
N LYS A 159 -9.93 10.90 2.78
CA LYS A 159 -11.28 10.76 3.36
C LYS A 159 -12.38 10.64 2.32
N GLU A 160 -12.28 11.37 1.20
CA GLU A 160 -13.26 11.25 0.11
C GLU A 160 -13.22 9.87 -0.57
N PHE A 161 -12.05 9.23 -0.63
CA PHE A 161 -11.92 7.87 -1.15
C PHE A 161 -12.71 6.85 -0.29
N ASP A 162 -12.70 7.00 1.04
CA ASP A 162 -13.48 6.14 1.95
C ASP A 162 -14.98 6.27 1.64
N GLY A 163 -15.47 7.51 1.49
CA GLY A 163 -16.87 7.76 1.12
C GLY A 163 -17.22 7.25 -0.28
N ALA A 164 -16.32 7.41 -1.26
CA ALA A 164 -16.56 6.97 -2.63
C ALA A 164 -16.73 5.43 -2.71
N LEU A 165 -15.95 4.66 -1.96
CA LEU A 165 -16.10 3.21 -1.90
C LEU A 165 -17.47 2.80 -1.37
N GLN A 166 -17.93 3.43 -0.29
CA GLN A 166 -19.25 3.14 0.31
C GLN A 166 -20.38 3.48 -0.66
N ASP A 167 -20.33 4.66 -1.31
CA ASP A 167 -21.33 5.11 -2.27
C ASP A 167 -21.43 4.15 -3.47
N VAL A 168 -20.28 3.68 -3.99
CA VAL A 168 -20.25 2.72 -5.13
C VAL A 168 -20.82 1.36 -4.71
N ARG A 169 -20.43 0.85 -3.56
CA ARG A 169 -20.96 -0.45 -3.07
C ARG A 169 -22.45 -0.41 -2.88
N GLY A 170 -22.97 0.62 -2.20
CA GLY A 170 -24.41 0.81 -2.02
C GLY A 170 -25.17 0.88 -3.35
N ALA A 171 -24.66 1.64 -4.32
CA ALA A 171 -25.28 1.71 -5.65
C ALA A 171 -25.26 0.36 -6.40
N MET A 172 -24.20 -0.43 -6.29
CA MET A 172 -24.14 -1.76 -6.90
C MET A 172 -25.08 -2.76 -6.22
N GLU A 173 -25.19 -2.69 -4.88
CA GLU A 173 -26.16 -3.50 -4.13
C GLU A 173 -27.60 -3.18 -4.54
N GLU A 174 -27.96 -1.89 -4.66
CA GLU A 174 -29.28 -1.44 -5.12
C GLU A 174 -29.60 -1.91 -6.55
N LEU A 175 -28.59 -2.00 -7.42
CA LEU A 175 -28.74 -2.51 -8.78
C LEU A 175 -28.79 -4.04 -8.89
N GLY A 176 -28.53 -4.77 -7.79
CA GLY A 176 -28.38 -6.23 -7.82
C GLY A 176 -27.12 -6.70 -8.55
N ASP A 177 -26.13 -5.83 -8.71
CA ASP A 177 -24.87 -6.09 -9.43
C ASP A 177 -23.71 -6.50 -8.48
N GLY A 178 -24.01 -7.24 -7.42
CA GLY A 178 -23.01 -7.68 -6.43
C GLY A 178 -21.81 -8.43 -7.05
N ASP A 179 -22.04 -9.25 -8.07
CA ASP A 179 -20.97 -9.93 -8.81
C ASP A 179 -19.98 -8.94 -9.47
N LEU A 180 -20.47 -7.82 -10.04
CA LEU A 180 -19.61 -6.78 -10.61
C LEU A 180 -18.86 -6.03 -9.52
N ALA A 181 -19.46 -5.79 -8.36
CA ALA A 181 -18.77 -5.19 -7.21
C ALA A 181 -17.57 -6.03 -6.76
N GLN A 182 -17.70 -7.37 -6.79
CA GLN A 182 -16.58 -8.27 -6.52
C GLN A 182 -15.47 -8.15 -7.59
N LEU A 183 -15.83 -8.01 -8.86
CA LEU A 183 -14.86 -7.81 -9.94
C LEU A 183 -14.10 -6.47 -9.80
N VAL A 184 -14.78 -5.38 -9.42
CA VAL A 184 -14.13 -4.11 -9.10
C VAL A 184 -13.13 -4.29 -7.97
N SER A 185 -13.55 -4.94 -6.88
CA SER A 185 -12.71 -5.14 -5.69
C SER A 185 -11.46 -5.97 -6.01
N VAL A 186 -11.59 -7.08 -6.72
CA VAL A 186 -10.45 -7.93 -7.07
C VAL A 186 -9.54 -7.27 -8.11
N GLY A 187 -10.07 -6.50 -9.06
CA GLY A 187 -9.27 -5.73 -10.01
C GLY A 187 -8.36 -4.72 -9.30
N GLY A 188 -8.90 -4.00 -8.33
CA GLY A 188 -8.14 -3.08 -7.49
C GLY A 188 -7.07 -3.81 -6.66
N TRP A 189 -7.40 -4.94 -6.07
CA TRP A 189 -6.44 -5.74 -5.31
C TRP A 189 -5.29 -6.27 -6.18
N VAL A 190 -5.59 -6.77 -7.38
CA VAL A 190 -4.56 -7.26 -8.33
C VAL A 190 -3.59 -6.13 -8.69
N ARG A 191 -4.10 -4.94 -9.01
CA ARG A 191 -3.27 -3.78 -9.33
C ARG A 191 -2.47 -3.29 -8.11
N GLY A 192 -3.10 -3.20 -6.95
CA GLY A 192 -2.42 -2.84 -5.71
C GLY A 192 -1.28 -3.81 -5.37
N THR A 193 -1.51 -5.11 -5.53
CA THR A 193 -0.48 -6.15 -5.33
C THR A 193 0.66 -6.04 -6.33
N GLN A 194 0.36 -5.72 -7.61
CA GLN A 194 1.39 -5.45 -8.62
C GLN A 194 2.28 -4.28 -8.21
N VAL A 195 1.70 -3.15 -7.80
CA VAL A 195 2.46 -1.96 -7.39
C VAL A 195 3.27 -2.25 -6.13
N LEU A 196 2.66 -2.86 -5.11
CA LEU A 196 3.34 -3.23 -3.88
C LEU A 196 4.56 -4.12 -4.17
N THR A 197 4.40 -5.14 -5.00
CA THR A 197 5.51 -6.03 -5.36
C THR A 197 6.53 -5.36 -6.26
N SER A 198 6.16 -4.41 -7.12
CA SER A 198 7.09 -3.58 -7.89
C SER A 198 8.00 -2.79 -6.96
N VAL A 199 7.42 -2.06 -6.00
CA VAL A 199 8.17 -1.25 -5.03
C VAL A 199 9.08 -2.12 -4.15
N VAL A 200 8.55 -3.21 -3.58
CA VAL A 200 9.33 -4.13 -2.73
C VAL A 200 10.44 -4.82 -3.52
N SER A 201 10.22 -5.16 -4.81
CA SER A 201 11.25 -5.80 -5.63
C SER A 201 12.44 -4.89 -5.91
N LYS A 202 12.23 -3.56 -6.00
CA LYS A 202 13.29 -2.58 -6.24
C LYS A 202 14.22 -2.43 -5.04
N ASN A 203 13.66 -2.51 -3.84
CA ASN A 203 14.38 -2.41 -2.57
C ASN A 203 13.83 -3.47 -1.60
N TYR A 204 14.19 -4.73 -1.85
CA TYR A 204 13.69 -5.83 -1.03
C TYR A 204 14.12 -5.69 0.42
N SER A 205 13.15 -5.78 1.31
CA SER A 205 13.36 -6.00 2.74
C SER A 205 12.33 -7.01 3.26
N PRO A 206 12.66 -7.79 4.31
CA PRO A 206 11.69 -8.68 4.95
C PRO A 206 10.44 -7.94 5.42
N GLU A 207 10.59 -6.73 5.96
CA GLU A 207 9.51 -5.88 6.47
C GLU A 207 8.57 -5.43 5.32
N GLY A 208 9.13 -5.03 4.17
CA GLY A 208 8.35 -4.70 2.98
C GLY A 208 7.60 -5.93 2.43
N ALA A 209 8.25 -7.09 2.45
CA ALA A 209 7.67 -8.34 1.98
C ALA A 209 6.55 -8.88 2.90
N GLU A 210 6.59 -8.54 4.20
CA GLU A 210 5.54 -8.88 5.18
C GLU A 210 4.18 -8.28 4.79
N LEU A 211 4.16 -7.14 4.10
CA LEU A 211 2.93 -6.53 3.61
C LEU A 211 2.18 -7.39 2.58
N LEU A 212 2.85 -8.37 1.98
CA LEU A 212 2.26 -9.34 1.06
C LEU A 212 1.63 -10.54 1.77
N ASN A 213 1.86 -10.69 3.07
CA ASN A 213 1.35 -11.81 3.86
C ASN A 213 -0.12 -11.60 4.21
N GLN A 214 -1.01 -11.78 3.23
CA GLN A 214 -2.45 -11.58 3.35
C GLN A 214 -3.25 -12.81 2.91
N PRO A 215 -3.03 -14.01 3.50
CA PRO A 215 -3.67 -15.24 3.04
C PRO A 215 -5.19 -15.19 3.18
N LYS A 216 -5.72 -14.60 4.25
CA LYS A 216 -7.17 -14.47 4.48
C LYS A 216 -7.86 -13.61 3.42
N LEU A 217 -7.23 -12.51 3.00
CA LEU A 217 -7.77 -11.65 1.94
C LEU A 217 -7.74 -12.36 0.59
N LEU A 218 -6.69 -13.14 0.32
CA LEU A 218 -6.62 -13.97 -0.89
C LEU A 218 -7.70 -15.06 -0.89
N ASP A 219 -7.96 -15.72 0.24
CA ASP A 219 -9.03 -16.70 0.39
C ASP A 219 -10.41 -16.07 0.21
N TYR A 220 -10.63 -14.87 0.75
CA TYR A 220 -11.83 -14.08 0.54
C TYR A 220 -12.08 -13.86 -0.96
N PHE A 221 -11.12 -13.32 -1.71
CA PHE A 221 -11.28 -13.11 -3.14
C PHE A 221 -11.48 -14.42 -3.91
N THR A 222 -10.76 -15.48 -3.54
CA THR A 222 -10.92 -16.78 -4.17
C THR A 222 -12.34 -17.31 -3.99
N SER A 223 -12.88 -17.27 -2.78
CA SER A 223 -14.25 -17.72 -2.46
C SER A 223 -15.30 -16.92 -3.22
N HIS A 224 -15.17 -15.59 -3.26
CA HIS A 224 -16.13 -14.74 -3.98
C HIS A 224 -16.06 -14.93 -5.49
N MET A 225 -14.86 -15.08 -6.05
CA MET A 225 -14.70 -15.37 -7.48
C MET A 225 -15.23 -16.77 -7.87
N ASP A 226 -15.13 -17.74 -6.98
CA ASP A 226 -15.74 -19.07 -7.18
C ASP A 226 -17.26 -19.04 -6.95
N GLY A 227 -17.73 -18.17 -6.05
CA GLY A 227 -19.14 -17.97 -5.68
C GLY A 227 -19.95 -17.04 -6.60
N LEU A 228 -19.38 -16.41 -7.65
CA LEU A 228 -20.14 -15.52 -8.54
C LEU A 228 -21.47 -16.18 -8.96
N GLY A 229 -22.58 -15.45 -8.81
CA GLY A 229 -23.94 -15.96 -9.09
C GLY A 229 -24.24 -16.03 -10.58
N ASN A 230 -23.64 -15.14 -11.39
CA ASN A 230 -23.88 -15.07 -12.83
C ASN A 230 -23.01 -16.04 -13.62
N PRO A 231 -23.60 -17.11 -14.24
CA PRO A 231 -22.83 -18.11 -15.00
C PRO A 231 -22.12 -17.55 -16.24
N ARG A 232 -22.59 -16.43 -16.80
CA ARG A 232 -21.93 -15.79 -17.95
C ARG A 232 -20.64 -15.13 -17.50
N LEU A 233 -20.67 -14.38 -16.39
CA LEU A 233 -19.47 -13.78 -15.80
C LEU A 233 -18.42 -14.84 -15.44
N LYS A 234 -18.83 -15.98 -14.86
CA LYS A 234 -17.91 -17.08 -14.56
C LYS A 234 -17.15 -17.63 -15.76
N LYS A 235 -17.75 -17.56 -16.94
CA LYS A 235 -17.19 -18.08 -18.21
C LYS A 235 -16.34 -17.05 -18.96
N GLU A 236 -16.36 -15.80 -18.53
CA GLU A 236 -15.54 -14.74 -19.15
C GLU A 236 -14.06 -15.08 -19.05
N PRO A 237 -13.29 -14.98 -20.15
CA PRO A 237 -11.87 -15.33 -20.17
C PRO A 237 -11.06 -14.55 -19.12
N LEU A 238 -11.29 -13.24 -18.97
CA LEU A 238 -10.61 -12.41 -17.97
C LEU A 238 -10.95 -12.86 -16.54
N VAL A 239 -12.21 -13.21 -16.24
CA VAL A 239 -12.61 -13.73 -14.94
C VAL A 239 -11.90 -15.06 -14.66
N SER A 240 -11.80 -15.93 -15.67
CA SER A 240 -11.06 -17.19 -15.57
C SER A 240 -9.56 -16.96 -15.32
N LYS A 241 -8.96 -15.95 -15.97
CA LYS A 241 -7.57 -15.56 -15.78
C LYS A 241 -7.31 -15.04 -14.35
N VAL A 242 -8.21 -14.20 -13.82
CA VAL A 242 -8.14 -13.72 -12.43
C VAL A 242 -8.26 -14.89 -11.45
N ARG A 243 -9.20 -15.81 -11.65
CA ARG A 243 -9.35 -17.00 -10.80
C ARG A 243 -8.09 -17.87 -10.82
N LYS A 244 -7.47 -18.03 -11.99
CA LYS A 244 -6.18 -18.73 -12.10
C LYS A 244 -5.08 -18.02 -11.34
N LEU A 245 -4.95 -16.69 -11.47
CA LEU A 245 -4.00 -15.88 -10.71
C LEU A 245 -4.13 -16.14 -9.20
N LEU A 246 -5.35 -16.02 -8.64
CA LEU A 246 -5.58 -16.23 -7.20
C LEU A 246 -5.11 -17.63 -6.75
N LYS A 247 -5.39 -18.67 -7.54
CA LYS A 247 -4.92 -20.05 -7.28
C LYS A 247 -3.41 -20.18 -7.35
N ASP A 248 -2.76 -19.51 -8.30
CA ASP A 248 -1.30 -19.55 -8.47
C ASP A 248 -0.57 -18.79 -7.34
N LEU A 249 -1.18 -17.74 -6.79
CA LEU A 249 -0.65 -16.95 -5.68
C LEU A 249 -0.79 -17.65 -4.33
N ARG A 250 -1.85 -18.46 -4.13
CA ARG A 250 -2.18 -19.08 -2.84
C ARG A 250 -1.01 -19.84 -2.20
N PRO A 251 -0.30 -20.75 -2.91
CA PRO A 251 0.82 -21.49 -2.33
C PRO A 251 2.05 -20.61 -2.04
N ILE A 252 2.16 -19.43 -2.66
CA ILE A 252 3.26 -18.51 -2.43
C ILE A 252 3.01 -17.71 -1.14
N ILE A 253 1.79 -17.18 -1.00
CA ILE A 253 1.38 -16.33 0.12
C ILE A 253 1.18 -17.15 1.40
N SER A 254 0.61 -18.38 1.31
CA SER A 254 0.40 -19.24 2.48
C SER A 254 1.67 -19.71 3.17
N LYS A 255 2.75 -19.91 2.39
CA LYS A 255 4.06 -20.29 2.95
C LYS A 255 4.71 -19.20 3.78
N ALA A 256 4.21 -17.97 3.65
CA ALA A 256 4.73 -16.81 4.35
C ALA A 256 4.11 -16.62 5.76
N GLU A 257 3.21 -17.50 6.21
CA GLU A 257 2.63 -17.39 7.56
C GLU A 257 3.71 -17.40 8.66
N ASP A 258 4.81 -18.14 8.46
CA ASP A 258 5.92 -18.25 9.41
C ASP A 258 7.17 -17.46 8.99
N SER A 259 7.19 -16.85 7.81
CA SER A 259 8.36 -16.11 7.30
C SER A 259 7.96 -15.15 6.17
N PRO A 260 8.68 -14.02 6.00
CA PRO A 260 8.42 -13.07 4.92
C PRO A 260 8.48 -13.73 3.54
N VAL A 261 7.68 -13.25 2.59
CA VAL A 261 7.73 -13.68 1.19
C VAL A 261 9.13 -13.42 0.64
N SER A 262 9.82 -14.44 0.12
CA SER A 262 11.18 -14.31 -0.39
C SER A 262 11.25 -13.36 -1.60
N ALA A 263 12.43 -12.77 -1.85
CA ALA A 263 12.64 -11.85 -2.97
C ALA A 263 12.23 -12.45 -4.33
N ASP A 264 12.52 -13.74 -4.57
CA ASP A 264 12.14 -14.42 -5.80
C ASP A 264 10.62 -14.61 -5.90
N ASN A 265 9.96 -14.90 -4.78
CA ASN A 265 8.51 -14.98 -4.71
C ASN A 265 7.85 -13.61 -4.93
N VAL A 266 8.42 -12.52 -4.38
CA VAL A 266 7.96 -11.14 -4.65
C VAL A 266 7.99 -10.85 -6.16
N LYS A 267 9.11 -11.16 -6.84
CA LYS A 267 9.24 -11.01 -8.29
C LYS A 267 8.23 -11.87 -9.05
N LYS A 268 7.99 -13.11 -8.58
CA LYS A 268 7.02 -14.01 -9.20
C LYS A 268 5.59 -13.47 -9.07
N ILE A 269 5.21 -12.97 -7.88
CA ILE A 269 3.90 -12.33 -7.66
C ILE A 269 3.77 -11.12 -8.58
N ASN A 270 4.79 -10.25 -8.64
CA ASN A 270 4.80 -9.08 -9.52
C ASN A 270 4.53 -9.45 -10.98
N ARG A 271 5.25 -10.44 -11.52
CA ARG A 271 5.06 -10.88 -12.90
C ARG A 271 3.64 -11.40 -13.15
N LEU A 272 3.11 -12.28 -12.29
CA LEU A 272 1.78 -12.86 -12.46
C LEU A 272 0.68 -11.79 -12.39
N THR A 273 0.80 -10.83 -11.48
CA THR A 273 -0.15 -9.72 -11.36
C THR A 273 -0.02 -8.76 -12.53
N ALA A 274 1.19 -8.46 -13.02
CA ALA A 274 1.43 -7.62 -14.18
C ALA A 274 0.78 -8.20 -15.45
N GLU A 275 0.98 -9.49 -15.73
CA GLU A 275 0.36 -10.20 -16.86
C GLU A 275 -1.19 -10.16 -16.79
N THR A 276 -1.75 -10.14 -15.58
CA THR A 276 -3.21 -10.07 -15.38
C THR A 276 -3.71 -8.64 -15.56
N VAL A 277 -3.00 -7.64 -15.03
CA VAL A 277 -3.32 -6.21 -15.22
C VAL A 277 -3.25 -5.84 -16.71
N GLU A 278 -2.23 -6.29 -17.43
CA GLU A 278 -2.09 -6.09 -18.87
C GLU A 278 -3.31 -6.63 -19.63
N ALA A 279 -3.76 -7.85 -19.31
CA ALA A 279 -4.96 -8.41 -19.94
C ALA A 279 -6.24 -7.61 -19.60
N ILE A 280 -6.36 -7.09 -18.38
CA ILE A 280 -7.49 -6.25 -17.97
C ILE A 280 -7.48 -4.93 -18.76
N THR A 281 -6.31 -4.29 -18.88
CA THR A 281 -6.18 -2.97 -19.51
C THR A 281 -6.22 -3.02 -21.04
N SER A 282 -5.74 -4.09 -21.67
CA SER A 282 -5.87 -4.29 -23.11
C SER A 282 -7.27 -4.72 -23.56
N GLY A 283 -8.07 -5.28 -22.64
CA GLY A 283 -9.36 -5.88 -22.97
C GLY A 283 -9.24 -7.20 -23.73
N GLU A 284 -8.04 -7.77 -23.77
CA GLU A 284 -7.74 -9.07 -24.38
C GLU A 284 -7.86 -10.18 -23.31
N GLY A 285 -8.92 -10.96 -23.40
CA GLY A 285 -9.19 -12.09 -22.52
C GLY A 285 -9.53 -13.35 -23.25
#